data_364e242a69d0350fe8f53de0bf3cf9a8
#
_entry.id   364e242a69d0350fe8f53de0bf3cf9a8
#
_cell.length_a   1.000
_cell.length_b   1.000
_cell.length_c   1.000
_cell.angle_alpha   90.00
_cell.angle_beta   90.00
_cell.angle_gamma   90.00
#
_symmetry.space_group_name_H-M   'P 1'
#
loop_
_entity.id
_entity.type
_entity.pdbx_description
1 polymer ?
#
loop_
_entity_poly.entity_id
_entity_poly.type
_entity_poly.pdbx_seq_one_letter_code
_entity_poly.pdbx_strand_id
1 'polypeptide(L)'
;MKKLLTLSLLSLSIYSVSDGHPEGAFNTLFVKAADVDRYVTYMKNNPAVFEQTGVDVAGVCVTTSGQSYAGQMFVWNAFPSTEVAMNASTLYDPFKANSSFQRLREPMFTATFVPLKAFELDPGFERVWKVKLNDWKSYVEAMTKLEKAQQEAGHDVQIGVFAPIGGGTEAFHLRTIHENGADAGRIIDEYLAGASWGSLWDEAQQYVDEIVEETVEQCQIIYSSE
;
A
#
# COMPACT_ATOMS: atom_id res chain seq x y z
N MET A 1 32.06 35.58 26.97
CA MET A 1 31.38 35.09 25.76
C MET A 1 30.85 33.71 26.06
N LYS A 2 29.57 33.58 26.41
CA LYS A 2 28.92 32.28 26.71
C LYS A 2 28.25 31.78 25.42
N LYS A 3 28.69 30.63 24.87
CA LYS A 3 28.04 29.97 23.75
C LYS A 3 26.85 29.18 24.31
N LEU A 4 25.63 29.58 23.93
CA LEU A 4 24.43 28.76 24.09
C LEU A 4 24.48 27.64 23.04
N LEU A 5 24.53 26.40 23.51
CA LEU A 5 24.23 25.21 22.68
C LEU A 5 22.71 25.06 22.68
N THR A 6 22.09 25.29 21.55
CA THR A 6 20.68 24.90 21.29
C THR A 6 20.63 23.41 20.99
N LEU A 7 20.08 22.67 21.92
CA LEU A 7 19.79 21.23 21.75
C LEU A 7 18.47 21.13 21.00
N SER A 8 18.54 20.73 19.72
CA SER A 8 17.38 20.44 18.90
C SER A 8 16.84 19.06 19.30
N LEU A 9 15.70 19.03 19.98
CA LEU A 9 14.97 17.79 20.24
C LEU A 9 14.29 17.38 18.93
N LEU A 10 14.82 16.35 18.26
CA LEU A 10 14.04 15.59 17.29
C LEU A 10 12.97 14.83 18.08
N SER A 11 11.73 15.19 17.90
CA SER A 11 10.58 14.39 18.36
C SER A 11 10.43 13.19 17.44
N LEU A 12 10.98 12.04 17.84
CA LEU A 12 10.57 10.75 17.27
C LEU A 12 9.10 10.54 17.68
N SER A 13 8.21 10.55 16.74
CA SER A 13 6.84 10.07 16.93
C SER A 13 6.88 8.56 17.12
N ILE A 14 6.84 8.13 18.37
CA ILE A 14 6.71 6.72 18.72
C ILE A 14 5.25 6.36 18.49
N TYR A 15 4.95 5.67 17.39
CA TYR A 15 3.67 5.01 17.22
C TYR A 15 3.55 3.93 18.28
N SER A 16 2.66 4.13 19.23
CA SER A 16 2.37 3.14 20.27
C SER A 16 1.60 1.98 19.65
N VAL A 17 2.23 0.82 19.57
CA VAL A 17 1.57 -0.43 19.22
C VAL A 17 0.68 -0.83 20.41
N SER A 18 -0.62 -0.65 20.26
CA SER A 18 -1.64 -1.18 21.18
C SER A 18 -1.96 -2.61 20.74
N ASP A 19 -1.67 -3.57 21.59
CA ASP A 19 -2.08 -4.99 21.51
C ASP A 19 -2.17 -5.64 20.11
N GLY A 20 -1.10 -5.56 19.33
CA GLY A 20 -0.85 -6.49 18.21
C GLY A 20 -1.44 -6.11 16.85
N HIS A 21 -2.23 -5.06 16.71
CA HIS A 21 -2.68 -4.56 15.41
C HIS A 21 -2.16 -3.16 15.13
N PRO A 22 -1.60 -2.90 13.94
CA PRO A 22 -1.22 -1.56 13.55
C PRO A 22 -2.48 -0.69 13.42
N GLU A 23 -2.37 0.57 13.86
CA GLU A 23 -3.41 1.56 13.67
C GLU A 23 -3.47 2.03 12.22
N GLY A 24 -4.62 2.54 11.79
CA GLY A 24 -4.84 3.10 10.47
C GLY A 24 -5.71 2.26 9.56
N ALA A 25 -6.11 2.87 8.47
CA ALA A 25 -6.85 2.23 7.39
C ALA A 25 -6.63 2.96 6.07
N PHE A 26 -6.95 2.30 4.96
CA PHE A 26 -6.82 2.84 3.62
C PHE A 26 -8.16 2.74 2.90
N ASN A 27 -8.63 3.87 2.34
CA ASN A 27 -9.67 3.85 1.33
C ASN A 27 -9.00 3.85 -0.04
N THR A 28 -9.38 2.93 -0.91
CA THR A 28 -8.84 2.82 -2.25
C THR A 28 -9.92 3.02 -3.29
N LEU A 29 -9.56 3.66 -4.39
CA LEU A 29 -10.38 3.82 -5.58
C LEU A 29 -9.64 3.21 -6.77
N PHE A 30 -10.11 2.08 -7.26
CA PHE A 30 -9.61 1.44 -8.47
C PHE A 30 -10.19 2.14 -9.69
N VAL A 31 -9.33 2.46 -10.64
CA VAL A 31 -9.70 3.23 -11.83
C VAL A 31 -9.06 2.69 -13.10
N LYS A 32 -9.70 2.99 -14.21
CA LYS A 32 -9.12 2.95 -15.55
C LYS A 32 -8.82 4.40 -15.97
N ALA A 33 -7.55 4.78 -15.97
CA ALA A 33 -7.13 6.10 -16.42
C ALA A 33 -6.99 6.13 -17.95
N ALA A 34 -7.56 7.15 -18.58
CA ALA A 34 -7.39 7.35 -20.02
C ALA A 34 -5.97 7.80 -20.38
N ASP A 35 -5.36 8.56 -19.49
CA ASP A 35 -3.98 9.04 -19.55
C ASP A 35 -3.48 9.11 -18.08
N VAL A 36 -2.63 8.17 -17.71
CA VAL A 36 -2.15 8.00 -16.32
C VAL A 36 -1.40 9.23 -15.84
N ASP A 37 -0.44 9.72 -16.62
CA ASP A 37 0.41 10.84 -16.22
C ASP A 37 -0.40 12.13 -16.04
N ARG A 38 -1.34 12.36 -16.93
CA ARG A 38 -2.25 13.50 -16.86
C ARG A 38 -3.18 13.40 -15.64
N TYR A 39 -3.68 12.20 -15.31
CA TYR A 39 -4.54 11.99 -14.16
C TYR A 39 -3.77 12.20 -12.85
N VAL A 40 -2.56 11.65 -12.73
CA VAL A 40 -1.69 11.83 -11.56
C VAL A 40 -1.33 13.32 -11.38
N THR A 41 -0.93 14.00 -12.46
CA THR A 41 -0.62 15.44 -12.45
C THR A 41 -1.83 16.26 -12.03
N TYR A 42 -3.02 15.90 -12.52
CA TYR A 42 -4.25 16.59 -12.16
C TYR A 42 -4.55 16.47 -10.65
N MET A 43 -4.40 15.29 -10.06
CA MET A 43 -4.62 15.07 -8.63
C MET A 43 -3.63 15.87 -7.78
N LYS A 44 -2.33 15.87 -8.13
CA LYS A 44 -1.30 16.66 -7.44
C LYS A 44 -1.61 18.17 -7.44
N ASN A 45 -2.20 18.67 -8.51
CA ASN A 45 -2.55 20.09 -8.66
C ASN A 45 -3.94 20.45 -8.08
N ASN A 46 -4.72 19.48 -7.60
CA ASN A 46 -6.09 19.69 -7.08
C ASN A 46 -6.28 18.93 -5.75
N PRO A 47 -5.56 19.29 -4.68
CA PRO A 47 -5.57 18.57 -3.41
C PRO A 47 -6.88 18.68 -2.62
N ALA A 48 -7.77 19.61 -2.97
CA ALA A 48 -8.97 19.90 -2.21
C ALA A 48 -9.87 18.69 -1.91
N VAL A 49 -9.86 17.66 -2.76
CA VAL A 49 -10.62 16.43 -2.53
C VAL A 49 -10.04 15.63 -1.35
N PHE A 50 -8.73 15.64 -1.17
CA PHE A 50 -8.05 14.99 -0.06
C PHE A 50 -8.27 15.77 1.24
N GLU A 51 -8.12 17.09 1.19
CA GLU A 51 -8.34 18.00 2.33
C GLU A 51 -9.76 17.86 2.89
N GLN A 52 -10.78 17.82 2.02
CA GLN A 52 -12.19 17.71 2.43
C GLN A 52 -12.54 16.40 3.12
N THR A 53 -11.80 15.33 2.84
CA THR A 53 -12.04 14.01 3.43
C THR A 53 -11.18 13.71 4.65
N GLY A 54 -10.30 14.64 5.05
CA GLY A 54 -9.42 14.49 6.22
C GLY A 54 -8.36 13.40 6.04
N VAL A 55 -7.85 13.28 4.81
CA VAL A 55 -6.78 12.33 4.47
C VAL A 55 -5.46 12.84 5.03
N ASP A 56 -4.71 12.00 5.71
CA ASP A 56 -3.34 12.34 6.16
C ASP A 56 -2.36 12.28 4.98
N VAL A 57 -2.35 11.16 4.27
CA VAL A 57 -1.51 10.93 3.10
C VAL A 57 -2.31 10.25 2.00
N ALA A 58 -2.19 10.72 0.76
CA ALA A 58 -2.74 10.04 -0.39
C ALA A 58 -1.65 9.68 -1.40
N GLY A 59 -1.84 8.56 -2.08
CA GLY A 59 -0.94 8.12 -3.12
C GLY A 59 -1.66 7.41 -4.25
N VAL A 60 -0.86 7.03 -5.24
CA VAL A 60 -1.31 6.24 -6.39
C VAL A 60 -0.37 5.07 -6.58
N CYS A 61 -0.92 3.96 -7.07
CA CYS A 61 -0.17 2.84 -7.60
C CYS A 61 -0.61 2.58 -9.03
N VAL A 62 0.33 2.63 -9.96
CA VAL A 62 0.11 2.38 -11.39
C VAL A 62 0.57 0.96 -11.71
N THR A 63 -0.33 0.13 -12.21
CA THR A 63 0.01 -1.24 -12.61
C THR A 63 0.87 -1.22 -13.88
N THR A 64 2.08 -1.76 -13.78
CA THR A 64 3.06 -1.80 -14.88
C THR A 64 3.19 -3.17 -15.52
N SER A 65 2.79 -4.24 -14.81
CA SER A 65 2.73 -5.61 -15.30
C SER A 65 1.58 -6.37 -14.63
N GLY A 66 0.98 -7.34 -15.33
CA GLY A 66 -0.17 -8.10 -14.84
C GLY A 66 -1.51 -7.36 -14.93
N GLN A 67 -1.55 -6.22 -15.64
CA GLN A 67 -2.77 -5.43 -15.79
C GLN A 67 -3.85 -6.16 -16.61
N SER A 68 -5.09 -6.11 -16.11
CA SER A 68 -6.27 -6.66 -16.79
C SER A 68 -6.81 -5.72 -17.88
N TYR A 69 -6.47 -4.41 -17.82
CA TYR A 69 -6.88 -3.39 -18.79
C TYR A 69 -5.87 -2.23 -18.85
N ALA A 70 -5.82 -1.55 -19.98
CA ALA A 70 -4.93 -0.40 -20.15
C ALA A 70 -5.33 0.73 -19.19
N GLY A 71 -4.33 1.36 -18.56
CA GLY A 71 -4.54 2.43 -17.57
C GLY A 71 -5.04 1.96 -16.21
N GLN A 72 -4.84 0.67 -15.89
CA GLN A 72 -5.12 0.13 -14.56
C GLN A 72 -4.24 0.80 -13.51
N MET A 73 -4.88 1.36 -12.51
CA MET A 73 -4.24 1.95 -11.34
C MET A 73 -5.25 2.11 -10.21
N PHE A 74 -4.78 2.44 -9.03
CA PHE A 74 -5.66 2.88 -7.95
C PHE A 74 -5.09 4.08 -7.20
N VAL A 75 -5.98 4.84 -6.61
CA VAL A 75 -5.69 5.92 -5.67
C VAL A 75 -5.96 5.38 -4.27
N TRP A 76 -5.03 5.58 -3.36
CA TRP A 76 -5.21 5.20 -1.96
C TRP A 76 -5.13 6.43 -1.06
N ASN A 77 -5.90 6.42 0.00
CA ASN A 77 -5.96 7.44 1.03
C ASN A 77 -5.72 6.78 2.38
N ALA A 78 -4.68 7.21 3.09
CA ALA A 78 -4.35 6.73 4.42
C ALA A 78 -5.03 7.61 5.48
N PHE A 79 -5.55 6.95 6.51
CA PHE A 79 -6.23 7.56 7.66
C PHE A 79 -5.67 7.01 8.96
N PRO A 80 -5.70 7.78 10.07
CA PRO A 80 -5.14 7.37 11.35
C PRO A 80 -5.92 6.22 12.01
N SER A 81 -7.17 5.99 11.61
CA SER A 81 -7.99 4.91 12.14
C SER A 81 -9.05 4.43 11.15
N THR A 82 -9.58 3.23 11.41
CA THR A 82 -10.71 2.68 10.66
C THR A 82 -11.98 3.54 10.80
N GLU A 83 -12.20 4.14 11.97
CA GLU A 83 -13.33 5.05 12.22
C GLU A 83 -13.27 6.24 11.28
N VAL A 84 -12.11 6.90 11.17
CA VAL A 84 -11.92 8.06 10.29
C VAL A 84 -12.08 7.65 8.82
N ALA A 85 -11.49 6.51 8.40
CA ALA A 85 -11.61 6.01 7.03
C ALA A 85 -13.05 5.70 6.64
N MET A 86 -13.82 5.05 7.53
CA MET A 86 -15.23 4.74 7.29
C MET A 86 -16.09 5.99 7.19
N ASN A 87 -15.84 6.99 8.06
CA ASN A 87 -16.53 8.27 7.96
C ASN A 87 -16.19 9.00 6.67
N ALA A 88 -14.91 9.05 6.27
CA ALA A 88 -14.45 9.69 5.05
C ALA A 88 -15.13 9.13 3.78
N SER A 89 -15.47 7.83 3.76
CA SER A 89 -16.17 7.21 2.65
C SER A 89 -17.57 7.77 2.41
N THR A 90 -18.15 8.46 3.40
CA THR A 90 -19.46 9.13 3.28
C THR A 90 -19.36 10.56 2.74
N LEU A 91 -18.16 11.16 2.75
CA LEU A 91 -17.93 12.56 2.37
C LEU A 91 -17.65 12.75 0.88
N TYR A 92 -17.23 11.69 0.20
CA TYR A 92 -16.88 11.73 -1.22
C TYR A 92 -17.35 10.50 -1.98
N ASP A 93 -18.17 10.73 -3.03
CA ASP A 93 -18.60 9.68 -3.95
C ASP A 93 -17.81 9.79 -5.27
N PRO A 94 -16.83 8.91 -5.54
CA PRO A 94 -16.00 8.97 -6.74
C PRO A 94 -16.78 8.74 -8.04
N PHE A 95 -17.96 8.13 -7.97
CA PHE A 95 -18.84 7.90 -9.13
C PHE A 95 -19.63 9.14 -9.49
N LYS A 96 -19.73 10.13 -8.59
CA LYS A 96 -20.35 11.46 -8.80
C LYS A 96 -19.33 12.58 -8.87
N ALA A 97 -18.07 12.27 -9.12
CA ALA A 97 -17.00 13.27 -9.27
C ALA A 97 -17.33 14.27 -10.38
N ASN A 98 -16.72 15.46 -10.31
CA ASN A 98 -16.91 16.50 -11.32
C ASN A 98 -16.44 16.04 -12.72
N SER A 99 -16.89 16.77 -13.76
CA SER A 99 -16.61 16.41 -15.16
C SER A 99 -15.12 16.40 -15.52
N SER A 100 -14.27 17.09 -14.77
CA SER A 100 -12.80 17.08 -14.99
C SER A 100 -12.22 15.73 -14.62
N PHE A 101 -12.59 15.17 -13.44
CA PHE A 101 -12.20 13.81 -13.06
C PHE A 101 -12.79 12.76 -14.00
N GLN A 102 -14.09 12.89 -14.35
CA GLN A 102 -14.76 11.93 -15.24
C GLN A 102 -14.10 11.80 -16.62
N ARG A 103 -13.50 12.88 -17.13
CA ARG A 103 -12.75 12.85 -18.41
C ARG A 103 -11.38 12.20 -18.31
N LEU A 104 -10.81 12.11 -17.11
CA LEU A 104 -9.47 11.59 -16.89
C LEU A 104 -9.47 10.11 -16.53
N ARG A 105 -10.55 9.63 -15.91
CA ARG A 105 -10.66 8.27 -15.41
C ARG A 105 -12.08 7.75 -15.42
N GLU A 106 -12.21 6.43 -15.48
CA GLU A 106 -13.41 5.67 -15.19
C GLU A 106 -13.23 5.01 -13.81
N PRO A 107 -14.10 5.30 -12.81
CA PRO A 107 -14.06 4.62 -11.53
C PRO A 107 -14.61 3.20 -11.68
N MET A 108 -13.85 2.20 -11.22
CA MET A 108 -14.22 0.79 -11.31
C MET A 108 -14.94 0.33 -10.04
N PHE A 109 -14.29 0.48 -8.91
CA PHE A 109 -14.83 0.17 -7.59
C PHE A 109 -13.98 0.82 -6.48
N THR A 110 -14.50 0.76 -5.26
CA THR A 110 -13.80 1.21 -4.05
C THR A 110 -13.64 0.04 -3.09
N ALA A 111 -12.58 0.08 -2.30
CA ALA A 111 -12.37 -0.86 -1.21
C ALA A 111 -11.72 -0.16 -0.02
N THR A 112 -11.99 -0.65 1.18
CA THR A 112 -11.32 -0.21 2.41
C THR A 112 -10.49 -1.35 2.96
N PHE A 113 -9.25 -1.05 3.34
CA PHE A 113 -8.30 -2.03 3.87
C PHE A 113 -7.79 -1.60 5.24
N VAL A 114 -7.46 -2.58 6.06
CA VAL A 114 -6.71 -2.39 7.30
C VAL A 114 -5.38 -3.14 7.22
N PRO A 115 -4.27 -2.54 7.68
CA PRO A 115 -3.00 -3.25 7.78
C PRO A 115 -3.09 -4.32 8.88
N LEU A 116 -2.50 -5.48 8.62
CA LEU A 116 -2.45 -6.59 9.58
C LEU A 116 -1.08 -6.73 10.27
N LYS A 117 -0.07 -6.03 9.77
CA LYS A 117 1.24 -5.88 10.41
C LYS A 117 1.75 -4.44 10.25
N ALA A 118 2.62 -4.03 11.16
CA ALA A 118 3.27 -2.72 11.06
C ALA A 118 4.10 -2.65 9.76
N PHE A 119 4.06 -1.50 9.12
CA PHE A 119 4.88 -1.16 7.95
C PHE A 119 5.09 0.37 7.93
N GLU A 120 6.13 0.82 7.24
CA GLU A 120 6.35 2.23 6.98
C GLU A 120 5.65 2.63 5.67
N LEU A 121 5.06 3.82 5.66
CA LEU A 121 4.39 4.34 4.46
C LEU A 121 5.42 4.99 3.52
N ASP A 122 6.18 4.15 2.84
CA ASP A 122 7.19 4.55 1.86
C ASP A 122 6.96 3.80 0.53
N PRO A 123 5.99 4.25 -0.28
CA PRO A 123 5.61 3.56 -1.49
C PRO A 123 6.69 3.68 -2.57
N GLY A 124 6.97 2.56 -3.24
CA GLY A 124 7.99 2.46 -4.27
C GLY A 124 7.59 1.54 -5.42
N PHE A 125 8.51 0.67 -5.79
CA PHE A 125 8.24 -0.42 -6.73
C PHE A 125 7.68 -1.61 -5.95
N GLU A 126 6.46 -2.03 -6.28
CA GLU A 126 5.74 -3.02 -5.49
C GLU A 126 5.34 -4.25 -6.33
N ARG A 127 5.48 -5.43 -5.73
CA ARG A 127 4.79 -6.62 -6.21
C ARG A 127 3.60 -6.88 -5.30
N VAL A 128 2.47 -7.15 -5.90
CA VAL A 128 1.20 -7.34 -5.18
C VAL A 128 0.59 -8.67 -5.53
N TRP A 129 0.22 -9.41 -4.50
CA TRP A 129 -0.60 -10.61 -4.63
C TRP A 129 -1.93 -10.38 -3.91
N LYS A 130 -3.02 -10.59 -4.63
CA LYS A 130 -4.34 -10.71 -4.01
C LYS A 130 -4.56 -12.19 -3.71
N VAL A 131 -4.69 -12.52 -2.43
CA VAL A 131 -4.71 -13.90 -1.95
C VAL A 131 -5.93 -14.20 -1.08
N LYS A 132 -6.51 -15.41 -1.23
CA LYS A 132 -7.43 -15.97 -0.26
C LYS A 132 -6.62 -16.77 0.76
N LEU A 133 -6.83 -16.51 2.03
CA LEU A 133 -6.07 -17.11 3.13
C LEU A 133 -6.97 -18.02 3.96
N ASN A 134 -6.48 -19.22 4.29
CA ASN A 134 -7.13 -20.13 5.23
C ASN A 134 -6.80 -19.82 6.69
N ASP A 135 -5.61 -19.28 6.97
CA ASP A 135 -5.18 -18.76 8.28
C ASP A 135 -4.37 -17.48 8.12
N TRP A 136 -5.06 -16.34 8.14
CA TRP A 136 -4.42 -15.05 7.96
C TRP A 136 -3.44 -14.69 9.08
N LYS A 137 -3.66 -15.17 10.34
CA LYS A 137 -2.76 -14.86 11.46
C LYS A 137 -1.42 -15.53 11.28
N SER A 138 -1.42 -16.83 11.01
CA SER A 138 -0.20 -17.58 10.71
C SER A 138 0.50 -17.05 9.45
N TYR A 139 -0.27 -16.61 8.43
CA TYR A 139 0.29 -15.98 7.25
C TYR A 139 1.02 -14.68 7.56
N VAL A 140 0.45 -13.79 8.39
CA VAL A 140 1.08 -12.54 8.82
C VAL A 140 2.37 -12.81 9.60
N GLU A 141 2.36 -13.81 10.48
CA GLU A 141 3.57 -14.23 11.21
C GLU A 141 4.67 -14.73 10.26
N ALA A 142 4.30 -15.54 9.26
CA ALA A 142 5.25 -16.04 8.25
C ALA A 142 5.82 -14.89 7.41
N MET A 143 5.00 -13.95 6.95
CA MET A 143 5.45 -12.78 6.20
C MET A 143 6.35 -11.87 7.04
N THR A 144 6.10 -11.74 8.34
CA THR A 144 6.96 -10.97 9.26
C THR A 144 8.34 -11.62 9.41
N LYS A 145 8.39 -12.95 9.50
CA LYS A 145 9.67 -13.70 9.54
C LYS A 145 10.43 -13.58 8.23
N LEU A 146 9.72 -13.67 7.10
CA LEU A 146 10.31 -13.55 5.76
C LEU A 146 10.94 -12.17 5.56
N GLU A 147 10.20 -11.10 5.86
CA GLU A 147 10.71 -9.72 5.78
C GLU A 147 12.01 -9.56 6.57
N LYS A 148 12.00 -9.99 7.83
CA LYS A 148 13.18 -9.93 8.69
C LYS A 148 14.36 -10.70 8.10
N ALA A 149 14.15 -11.92 7.58
CA ALA A 149 15.20 -12.73 7.00
C ALA A 149 15.77 -12.13 5.71
N GLN A 150 14.94 -11.49 4.88
CA GLN A 150 15.39 -10.75 3.69
C GLN A 150 16.19 -9.51 4.08
N GLN A 151 15.76 -8.77 5.10
CA GLN A 151 16.50 -7.60 5.62
C GLN A 151 17.86 -8.02 6.23
N GLU A 152 17.92 -9.13 6.97
CA GLU A 152 19.15 -9.71 7.49
C GLU A 152 20.10 -10.20 6.37
N ALA A 153 19.55 -10.57 5.21
CA ALA A 153 20.31 -10.88 4.00
C ALA A 153 20.80 -9.63 3.24
N GLY A 154 20.42 -8.43 3.68
CA GLY A 154 20.88 -7.15 3.13
C GLY A 154 19.94 -6.53 2.09
N HIS A 155 18.69 -7.00 2.00
CA HIS A 155 17.68 -6.40 1.15
C HIS A 155 16.96 -5.25 1.86
N ASP A 156 16.77 -4.15 1.14
CA ASP A 156 15.85 -3.09 1.55
C ASP A 156 14.45 -3.43 1.02
N VAL A 157 13.68 -4.09 1.85
CA VAL A 157 12.35 -4.57 1.52
C VAL A 157 11.41 -4.41 2.72
N GLN A 158 10.19 -4.01 2.43
CA GLN A 158 9.06 -4.06 3.37
C GLN A 158 8.00 -5.02 2.85
N ILE A 159 7.33 -5.71 3.76
CA ILE A 159 6.20 -6.58 3.42
C ILE A 159 4.96 -6.09 4.15
N GLY A 160 3.95 -5.64 3.40
CA GLY A 160 2.64 -5.26 3.92
C GLY A 160 1.62 -6.37 3.69
N VAL A 161 0.77 -6.63 4.68
CA VAL A 161 -0.40 -7.51 4.56
C VAL A 161 -1.65 -6.72 4.96
N PHE A 162 -2.63 -6.66 4.06
CA PHE A 162 -3.83 -5.84 4.23
C PHE A 162 -5.08 -6.68 4.08
N ALA A 163 -6.02 -6.52 5.02
CA ALA A 163 -7.33 -7.15 4.96
C ALA A 163 -8.39 -6.20 4.42
N PRO A 164 -9.23 -6.63 3.47
CA PRO A 164 -10.39 -5.84 3.05
C PRO A 164 -11.48 -5.87 4.13
N ILE A 165 -12.00 -4.70 4.50
CA ILE A 165 -13.11 -4.54 5.46
C ILE A 165 -14.36 -3.91 4.85
N GLY A 166 -14.37 -3.73 3.54
CA GLY A 166 -15.43 -3.19 2.71
C GLY A 166 -15.02 -3.26 1.25
N GLY A 167 -14.43 -4.38 0.85
CA GLY A 167 -13.82 -4.58 -0.47
C GLY A 167 -14.69 -5.30 -1.50
N GLY A 168 -15.94 -5.64 -1.19
CA GLY A 168 -16.77 -6.45 -2.09
C GLY A 168 -16.17 -7.85 -2.30
N THR A 169 -15.65 -8.10 -3.50
CA THR A 169 -14.97 -9.38 -3.85
C THR A 169 -13.45 -9.32 -3.69
N GLU A 170 -12.89 -8.22 -3.17
CA GLU A 170 -11.45 -8.10 -2.92
C GLU A 170 -10.95 -9.16 -1.92
N ALA A 171 -9.71 -9.60 -2.13
CA ALA A 171 -8.99 -10.54 -1.29
C ALA A 171 -7.97 -9.81 -0.39
N PHE A 172 -7.24 -10.54 0.44
CA PHE A 172 -6.10 -9.96 1.16
C PHE A 172 -5.04 -9.49 0.16
N HIS A 173 -4.42 -8.35 0.42
CA HIS A 173 -3.28 -7.91 -0.35
C HIS A 173 -1.99 -8.24 0.42
N LEU A 174 -1.11 -9.02 -0.19
CA LEU A 174 0.30 -9.07 0.16
C LEU A 174 1.03 -8.10 -0.75
N ARG A 175 1.85 -7.23 -0.20
CA ARG A 175 2.66 -6.27 -0.95
C ARG A 175 4.11 -6.40 -0.51
N THR A 176 5.03 -6.60 -1.45
CA THR A 176 6.46 -6.41 -1.20
C THR A 176 6.89 -5.09 -1.82
N ILE A 177 7.48 -4.22 -1.01
CA ILE A 177 7.80 -2.84 -1.35
C ILE A 177 9.31 -2.72 -1.45
N HIS A 178 9.79 -2.17 -2.56
CA HIS A 178 11.21 -2.02 -2.90
C HIS A 178 11.47 -0.61 -3.39
N GLU A 179 12.70 -0.13 -3.27
CA GLU A 179 13.11 1.16 -3.81
C GLU A 179 12.90 1.23 -5.33
N ASN A 180 13.25 0.14 -6.03
CA ASN A 180 13.16 0.06 -7.48
C ASN A 180 13.00 -1.38 -8.00
N GLY A 181 12.73 -1.52 -9.30
CA GLY A 181 12.51 -2.82 -9.93
C GLY A 181 13.75 -3.72 -9.99
N ALA A 182 14.96 -3.16 -9.95
CA ALA A 182 16.18 -3.97 -9.94
C ALA A 182 16.33 -4.69 -8.60
N ASP A 183 15.99 -4.03 -7.48
CA ASP A 183 16.02 -4.64 -6.15
C ASP A 183 14.96 -5.72 -6.01
N ALA A 184 13.74 -5.47 -6.50
CA ALA A 184 12.71 -6.49 -6.56
C ALA A 184 13.13 -7.70 -7.39
N GLY A 185 13.75 -7.49 -8.55
CA GLY A 185 14.25 -8.54 -9.43
C GLY A 185 15.37 -9.36 -8.77
N ARG A 186 16.30 -8.72 -8.07
CA ARG A 186 17.39 -9.39 -7.35
C ARG A 186 16.86 -10.38 -6.30
N ILE A 187 15.85 -10.01 -5.54
CA ILE A 187 15.21 -10.91 -4.56
C ILE A 187 14.63 -12.15 -5.27
N ILE A 188 13.99 -11.97 -6.42
CA ILE A 188 13.46 -13.10 -7.20
C ILE A 188 14.60 -14.01 -7.69
N ASP A 189 15.66 -13.44 -8.26
CA ASP A 189 16.79 -14.19 -8.77
C ASP A 189 17.47 -15.00 -7.64
N GLU A 190 17.63 -14.41 -6.46
CA GLU A 190 18.20 -15.07 -5.29
C GLU A 190 17.27 -16.19 -4.77
N TYR A 191 15.97 -15.99 -4.72
CA TYR A 191 15.01 -17.04 -4.38
C TYR A 191 15.15 -18.23 -5.34
N LEU A 192 15.16 -17.97 -6.65
CA LEU A 192 15.31 -19.00 -7.67
C LEU A 192 16.68 -19.72 -7.60
N ALA A 193 17.70 -19.04 -7.12
CA ALA A 193 19.03 -19.60 -6.88
C ALA A 193 19.14 -20.39 -5.55
N GLY A 194 18.07 -20.46 -4.74
CA GLY A 194 18.00 -21.23 -3.51
C GLY A 194 18.51 -20.44 -2.28
N ALA A 195 18.22 -19.15 -2.20
CA ALA A 195 18.51 -18.34 -1.02
C ALA A 195 17.94 -18.97 0.26
N SER A 196 18.68 -18.88 1.37
CA SER A 196 18.30 -19.53 2.64
C SER A 196 16.96 -19.06 3.21
N TRP A 197 16.56 -17.82 2.95
CA TRP A 197 15.26 -17.27 3.33
C TRP A 197 14.09 -17.77 2.45
N GLY A 198 14.39 -18.40 1.30
CA GLY A 198 13.36 -18.88 0.36
C GLY A 198 12.39 -19.88 0.96
N SER A 199 12.88 -20.75 1.88
CA SER A 199 12.03 -21.72 2.59
C SER A 199 10.92 -21.06 3.43
N LEU A 200 11.12 -19.81 3.89
CA LEU A 200 10.08 -19.07 4.62
C LEU A 200 8.96 -18.62 3.69
N TRP A 201 9.29 -18.25 2.45
CA TRP A 201 8.29 -17.99 1.42
C TRP A 201 7.48 -19.24 1.10
N ASP A 202 8.15 -20.39 0.90
CA ASP A 202 7.50 -21.67 0.59
C ASP A 202 6.59 -22.13 1.74
N GLU A 203 7.06 -21.97 3.01
CA GLU A 203 6.26 -22.28 4.19
C GLU A 203 4.99 -21.41 4.27
N ALA A 204 5.07 -20.14 3.90
CA ALA A 204 3.92 -19.25 3.94
C ALA A 204 2.83 -19.64 2.93
N GLN A 205 3.19 -20.31 1.81
CA GLN A 205 2.22 -20.72 0.80
C GLN A 205 1.20 -21.74 1.33
N GLN A 206 1.47 -22.47 2.42
CA GLN A 206 0.49 -23.39 3.03
C GLN A 206 -0.76 -22.67 3.56
N TYR A 207 -0.68 -21.37 3.81
CA TYR A 207 -1.78 -20.54 4.28
C TYR A 207 -2.56 -19.86 3.14
N VAL A 208 -2.15 -20.07 1.89
CA VAL A 208 -2.76 -19.49 0.70
C VAL A 208 -3.64 -20.54 0.01
N ASP A 209 -4.95 -20.29 -0.05
CA ASP A 209 -5.88 -21.16 -0.79
C ASP A 209 -5.87 -20.85 -2.28
N GLU A 210 -5.75 -19.56 -2.64
CA GLU A 210 -5.80 -19.10 -4.02
C GLU A 210 -5.05 -17.77 -4.18
N ILE A 211 -4.26 -17.67 -5.24
CA ILE A 211 -3.75 -16.39 -5.76
C ILE A 211 -4.76 -15.90 -6.80
N VAL A 212 -5.52 -14.86 -6.46
CA VAL A 212 -6.56 -14.29 -7.32
C VAL A 212 -5.97 -13.42 -8.41
N GLU A 213 -4.94 -12.63 -8.08
CA GLU A 213 -4.27 -11.71 -8.99
C GLU A 213 -2.83 -11.51 -8.51
N GLU A 214 -1.91 -11.34 -9.46
CA GLU A 214 -0.55 -10.88 -9.19
C GLU A 214 -0.22 -9.72 -10.12
N THR A 215 0.26 -8.61 -9.57
CA THR A 215 0.62 -7.42 -10.34
C THR A 215 1.95 -6.85 -9.88
N VAL A 216 2.55 -6.05 -10.77
CA VAL A 216 3.68 -5.17 -10.47
C VAL A 216 3.20 -3.74 -10.61
N GLU A 217 3.51 -2.92 -9.62
CA GLU A 217 3.02 -1.56 -9.50
C GLU A 217 4.15 -0.57 -9.23
N GLN A 218 4.01 0.63 -9.76
CA GLN A 218 4.82 1.78 -9.37
C GLN A 218 3.96 2.70 -8.53
N CYS A 219 4.33 2.84 -7.25
CA CYS A 219 3.59 3.62 -6.28
C CYS A 219 4.30 4.93 -5.93
N GLN A 220 3.53 5.97 -5.60
CA GLN A 220 4.05 7.26 -5.16
C GLN A 220 3.03 8.02 -4.31
N ILE A 221 3.52 8.85 -3.39
CA ILE A 221 2.70 9.82 -2.66
C ILE A 221 2.36 10.98 -3.61
N ILE A 222 1.11 11.45 -3.57
CA ILE A 222 0.62 12.58 -4.35
C ILE A 222 0.08 13.73 -3.49
N TYR A 223 -0.17 13.47 -2.21
CA TYR A 223 -0.65 14.44 -1.23
C TYR A 223 -0.19 14.06 0.17
N SER A 224 0.16 15.07 0.98
CA SER A 224 0.33 14.99 2.43
C SER A 224 -0.33 16.20 3.07
N SER A 225 -0.94 16.01 4.22
CA SER A 225 -1.58 17.08 5.01
C SER A 225 -0.57 17.97 5.75
N GLU A 226 0.73 17.59 5.79
CA GLU A 226 1.82 18.34 6.41
C GLU A 226 2.56 19.24 5.41
#